data_f6ebe51cc060d56fecce992ae82714e2
#
_entry.id   f6ebe51cc060d56fecce992ae82714e2
#
_cell.length_a   1.000
_cell.length_b   1.000
_cell.length_c   1.000
_cell.angle_alpha   90.00
_cell.angle_beta   90.00
_cell.angle_gamma   90.00
#
_symmetry.space_group_name_H-M   'P 1'
#
loop_
_entity.id
_entity.type
_entity.pdbx_description
1 polymer ?
#
loop_
_entity_poly.entity_id
_entity_poly.type
_entity_poly.pdbx_seq_one_letter_code
_entity_poly.pdbx_strand_id
1 'polypeptide(L)'
;MKTQFTKGKWIETIHDYIKGEIFIYCNEKPIIRIAINNYSKKSEAKANAQLISAAPDLFEALINIENDDNRIPATIWEMRNKALNKALGEEVFKTTKK
;
A
#
# COMPACT_ATOMS: atom_id res chain seq x y z
N MET A 1 -2.34 -12.93 11.97
CA MET A 1 -1.34 -12.79 10.91
C MET A 1 -0.27 -11.79 11.32
N LYS A 2 0.96 -12.17 11.12
CA LYS A 2 2.07 -11.32 11.48
C LYS A 2 2.63 -10.63 10.24
N THR A 3 2.57 -9.32 10.21
CA THR A 3 3.08 -8.55 9.07
C THR A 3 4.47 -8.02 9.39
N GLN A 4 5.27 -7.81 8.36
CA GLN A 4 6.64 -7.35 8.50
C GLN A 4 6.83 -5.87 8.16
N PHE A 5 5.82 -5.25 7.55
CA PHE A 5 5.97 -3.84 7.21
C PHE A 5 5.90 -2.96 8.46
N THR A 6 6.42 -1.74 8.32
CA THR A 6 6.49 -0.79 9.43
C THR A 6 5.11 -0.49 10.00
N LYS A 7 4.97 -0.68 11.31
CA LYS A 7 3.72 -0.42 12.02
C LYS A 7 3.54 1.05 12.30
N GLY A 8 2.31 1.50 12.22
CA GLY A 8 1.97 2.87 12.53
C GLY A 8 1.39 3.58 11.33
N LYS A 9 1.10 4.85 11.52
CA LYS A 9 0.51 5.66 10.47
C LYS A 9 1.59 6.20 9.55
N TRP A 10 1.43 5.94 8.27
CA TRP A 10 2.35 6.46 7.26
C TRP A 10 1.83 7.82 6.79
N ILE A 11 2.70 8.81 6.81
CA ILE A 11 2.34 10.17 6.43
C ILE A 11 3.25 10.65 5.30
N GLU A 12 2.64 11.09 4.23
CA GLU A 12 3.33 11.69 3.12
C GLU A 12 3.70 13.12 3.50
N THR A 13 4.95 13.49 3.28
CA THR A 13 5.41 14.84 3.57
C THR A 13 6.24 15.35 2.40
N ILE A 14 5.81 16.47 1.85
CA ILE A 14 6.54 17.10 0.77
C ILE A 14 7.60 17.99 1.41
N HIS A 15 8.78 17.44 1.56
CA HIS A 15 9.81 18.15 2.29
C HIS A 15 10.59 19.14 1.47
N ASP A 16 10.73 18.90 0.20
CA ASP A 16 11.60 19.79 -0.52
C ASP A 16 11.45 19.65 -2.03
N TYR A 17 10.55 20.44 -2.58
CA TYR A 17 10.43 20.48 -4.03
C TYR A 17 11.73 20.91 -4.71
N ILE A 18 12.57 21.63 -3.96
CA ILE A 18 13.84 22.10 -4.50
C ILE A 18 14.80 20.94 -4.69
N LYS A 19 14.79 19.98 -3.76
CA LYS A 19 15.64 18.80 -3.85
C LYS A 19 14.99 17.65 -4.62
N GLY A 20 13.73 17.80 -5.01
CA GLY A 20 13.05 16.81 -5.82
C GLY A 20 12.75 15.50 -5.11
N GLU A 21 12.41 15.57 -3.82
CA GLU A 21 12.13 14.36 -3.05
C GLU A 21 10.85 14.50 -2.22
N ILE A 22 10.12 13.39 -2.13
CA ILE A 22 8.97 13.26 -1.24
C ILE A 22 9.29 12.15 -0.28
N PHE A 23 9.06 12.40 1.02
CA PHE A 23 9.31 11.39 2.04
C PHE A 23 8.01 10.90 2.64
N ILE A 24 7.97 9.62 2.98
CA ILE A 24 6.89 9.04 3.75
C ILE A 24 7.44 8.74 5.13
N TYR A 25 6.80 9.32 6.13
CA TYR A 25 7.24 9.22 7.52
C TYR A 25 6.33 8.28 8.31
N CYS A 26 6.93 7.61 9.28
CA CYS A 26 6.19 6.85 10.28
C CYS A 26 6.87 7.09 11.62
N ASN A 27 6.08 7.58 12.59
CA ASN A 27 6.60 7.90 13.93
C ASN A 27 7.79 8.86 13.87
N GLU A 28 7.65 9.89 13.03
CA GLU A 28 8.64 10.96 12.87
C GLU A 28 9.94 10.52 12.22
N LYS A 29 9.98 9.32 11.66
CA LYS A 29 11.15 8.82 10.93
C LYS A 29 10.81 8.64 9.47
N PRO A 30 11.68 9.10 8.55
CA PRO A 30 11.47 8.83 7.13
C PRO A 30 11.72 7.35 6.84
N ILE A 31 10.73 6.70 6.25
CA ILE A 31 10.86 5.28 5.93
C ILE A 31 10.96 5.03 4.44
N ILE A 32 10.44 5.94 3.63
CA ILE A 32 10.46 5.81 2.17
C ILE A 32 10.78 7.16 1.55
N ARG A 33 11.65 7.13 0.54
CA ARG A 33 12.01 8.33 -0.23
C ARG A 33 11.60 8.12 -1.68
N ILE A 34 10.91 9.09 -2.24
CA ILE A 34 10.48 9.07 -3.62
C ILE A 34 11.17 10.19 -4.37
N ALA A 35 11.92 9.84 -5.40
CA ALA A 35 12.64 10.80 -6.22
C ALA A 35 11.72 11.36 -7.29
N ILE A 36 11.39 12.64 -7.20
CA ILE A 36 10.47 13.29 -8.14
C ILE A 36 11.03 13.31 -9.55
N ASN A 37 12.37 13.44 -9.67
CA ASN A 37 13.04 13.53 -10.96
C ASN A 37 12.80 12.34 -11.89
N ASN A 38 12.42 11.19 -11.32
CA ASN A 38 12.17 9.98 -12.10
C ASN A 38 10.78 9.96 -12.73
N TYR A 39 10.00 10.99 -12.50
CA TYR A 39 8.62 11.08 -12.99
C TYR A 39 8.49 12.19 -14.02
N SER A 40 7.65 11.95 -15.00
CA SER A 40 7.41 12.96 -16.03
C SER A 40 6.68 14.19 -15.48
N LYS A 41 5.94 14.02 -14.38
CA LYS A 41 5.21 15.10 -13.73
C LYS A 41 5.31 15.00 -12.21
N LYS A 42 5.43 16.15 -11.57
CA LYS A 42 5.44 16.20 -10.11
C LYS A 42 4.13 15.70 -9.53
N SER A 43 3.01 15.92 -10.24
CA SER A 43 1.70 15.44 -9.79
C SER A 43 1.64 13.93 -9.74
N GLU A 44 2.33 13.25 -10.66
CA GLU A 44 2.39 11.78 -10.67
C GLU A 44 3.16 11.27 -9.45
N ALA A 45 4.31 11.88 -9.17
CA ALA A 45 5.11 11.50 -8.00
C ALA A 45 4.32 11.69 -6.70
N LYS A 46 3.59 12.80 -6.62
CA LYS A 46 2.77 13.08 -5.45
C LYS A 46 1.64 12.08 -5.30
N ALA A 47 0.99 11.73 -6.42
CA ALA A 47 -0.09 10.75 -6.38
C ALA A 47 0.42 9.38 -5.95
N ASN A 48 1.61 9.00 -6.43
CA ASN A 48 2.22 7.75 -6.00
C ASN A 48 2.55 7.76 -4.52
N ALA A 49 3.06 8.88 -4.02
CA ALA A 49 3.37 9.02 -2.60
C ALA A 49 2.11 8.92 -1.75
N GLN A 50 1.00 9.48 -2.21
CA GLN A 50 -0.27 9.40 -1.51
C GLN A 50 -0.76 7.95 -1.45
N LEU A 51 -0.68 7.24 -2.56
CA LEU A 51 -1.08 5.83 -2.60
C LEU A 51 -0.20 4.99 -1.69
N ILE A 52 1.10 5.20 -1.73
CA ILE A 52 2.02 4.46 -0.86
C ILE A 52 1.73 4.74 0.61
N SER A 53 1.47 6.00 0.96
CA SER A 53 1.19 6.33 2.36
C SER A 53 -0.12 5.71 2.84
N ALA A 54 -1.05 5.44 1.93
CA ALA A 54 -2.31 4.80 2.26
C ALA A 54 -2.22 3.27 2.30
N ALA A 55 -1.09 2.70 1.88
CA ALA A 55 -0.97 1.25 1.76
C ALA A 55 -1.30 0.48 3.04
N PRO A 56 -0.82 0.88 4.23
CA PRO A 56 -1.19 0.15 5.44
C PRO A 56 -2.69 0.17 5.70
N ASP A 57 -3.34 1.30 5.47
CA ASP A 57 -4.79 1.42 5.69
C ASP A 57 -5.57 0.58 4.68
N LEU A 58 -5.10 0.57 3.43
CA LEU A 58 -5.72 -0.26 2.39
C LEU A 58 -5.57 -1.74 2.72
N PHE A 59 -4.39 -2.12 3.19
CA PHE A 59 -4.14 -3.49 3.61
C PHE A 59 -5.11 -3.89 4.74
N GLU A 60 -5.21 -3.04 5.76
CA GLU A 60 -6.07 -3.32 6.90
C GLU A 60 -7.54 -3.42 6.49
N ALA A 61 -7.99 -2.51 5.62
CA ALA A 61 -9.37 -2.56 5.14
C ALA A 61 -9.66 -3.87 4.41
N LEU A 62 -8.74 -4.31 3.55
CA LEU A 62 -8.93 -5.54 2.79
C LEU A 62 -8.92 -6.78 3.68
N ILE A 63 -8.00 -6.83 4.65
CA ILE A 63 -7.87 -8.02 5.48
C ILE A 63 -9.05 -8.18 6.43
N ASN A 64 -9.73 -7.08 6.74
CA ASN A 64 -10.89 -7.10 7.63
C ASN A 64 -12.22 -7.31 6.93
N ILE A 65 -12.21 -7.46 5.60
CA ILE A 65 -13.43 -7.78 4.87
C ILE A 65 -13.83 -9.21 5.19
N GLU A 66 -15.06 -9.38 5.64
CA GLU A 66 -15.59 -10.70 5.96
C GLU A 66 -16.47 -11.23 4.84
N ASN A 67 -16.40 -12.53 4.62
CA ASN A 67 -17.18 -13.18 3.57
C ASN A 67 -17.78 -14.50 4.10
N ASP A 68 -18.22 -14.49 5.35
CA ASP A 68 -18.70 -15.70 6.03
C ASP A 68 -19.94 -16.27 5.37
N ASP A 69 -20.78 -15.43 4.78
CA ASP A 69 -22.02 -15.86 4.13
C ASP A 69 -21.89 -15.91 2.61
N ASN A 70 -20.69 -15.83 2.08
CA ASN A 70 -20.38 -15.94 0.66
C ASN A 70 -21.13 -14.94 -0.22
N ARG A 71 -21.38 -13.74 0.30
CA ARG A 71 -22.07 -12.70 -0.48
C ARG A 71 -21.14 -11.98 -1.45
N ILE A 72 -19.84 -12.05 -1.22
CA ILE A 72 -18.88 -11.40 -2.10
C ILE A 72 -18.64 -12.31 -3.30
N PRO A 73 -18.80 -11.82 -4.53
CA PRO A 73 -18.54 -12.66 -5.72
C PRO A 73 -17.13 -13.25 -5.68
N ALA A 74 -17.00 -14.47 -6.17
CA ALA A 74 -15.74 -15.21 -6.12
C ALA A 74 -14.61 -14.44 -6.81
N THR A 75 -14.89 -13.78 -7.93
CA THR A 75 -13.87 -13.01 -8.64
C THR A 75 -13.34 -11.84 -7.81
N ILE A 76 -14.24 -11.16 -7.10
CA ILE A 76 -13.86 -10.03 -6.25
C ILE A 76 -13.04 -10.54 -5.05
N TRP A 77 -13.48 -11.63 -4.46
CA TRP A 77 -12.77 -12.23 -3.34
C TRP A 77 -11.36 -12.66 -3.75
N GLU A 78 -11.23 -13.20 -4.94
CA GLU A 78 -9.92 -13.60 -5.45
C GLU A 78 -9.02 -12.40 -5.71
N MET A 79 -9.56 -11.30 -6.22
CA MET A 79 -8.79 -10.07 -6.40
C MET A 79 -8.24 -9.58 -5.06
N ARG A 80 -9.08 -9.63 -4.03
CA ARG A 80 -8.66 -9.26 -2.67
C ARG A 80 -7.51 -10.14 -2.20
N ASN A 81 -7.64 -11.45 -2.38
CA ASN A 81 -6.62 -12.40 -1.95
C ASN A 81 -5.29 -12.19 -2.70
N LYS A 82 -5.36 -11.95 -4.00
CA LYS A 82 -4.16 -11.68 -4.78
C LYS A 82 -3.48 -10.39 -4.35
N ALA A 83 -4.26 -9.35 -4.07
CA ALA A 83 -3.70 -8.07 -3.63
C ALA A 83 -2.98 -8.23 -2.28
N LEU A 84 -3.60 -8.95 -1.35
CA LEU A 84 -3.00 -9.18 -0.04
C LEU A 84 -1.73 -10.04 -0.15
N ASN A 85 -1.77 -11.08 -0.97
CA ASN A 85 -0.59 -11.91 -1.18
C ASN A 85 0.56 -11.10 -1.77
N LYS A 86 0.25 -10.23 -2.72
CA LYS A 86 1.27 -9.37 -3.32
C LYS A 86 1.87 -8.43 -2.27
N ALA A 87 1.04 -7.87 -1.41
CA ALA A 87 1.50 -6.96 -0.37
C ALA A 87 2.39 -7.67 0.65
N LEU A 88 2.08 -8.94 0.93
CA LEU A 88 2.84 -9.73 1.89
C LEU A 88 4.08 -10.39 1.30
N GLY A 89 4.15 -10.47 -0.02
CA GLY A 89 5.28 -11.10 -0.70
C GLY A 89 5.24 -12.62 -0.65
N GLU A 90 4.10 -13.19 -0.27
CA GLU A 90 3.94 -14.64 -0.21
C GLU A 90 2.46 -15.01 -0.30
N GLU A 91 2.18 -16.24 -0.67
CA GLU A 91 0.82 -16.71 -0.80
C GLU A 91 0.29 -17.18 0.56
N VAL A 92 -0.41 -16.28 1.24
CA VAL A 92 -1.06 -16.57 2.52
C VAL A 92 -2.51 -16.99 2.29
N PHE A 93 -3.17 -16.34 1.34
CA PHE A 93 -4.55 -16.62 1.01
C PHE A 93 -4.62 -17.40 -0.29
N LYS A 94 -5.41 -18.47 -0.30
CA LYS A 94 -5.51 -19.32 -1.49
C LYS A 94 -6.18 -18.57 -2.63
N THR A 95 -5.61 -18.69 -3.80
CA THR A 95 -6.17 -18.16 -5.03
C THR A 95 -6.39 -19.30 -6.01
N THR A 96 -7.39 -19.14 -6.90
CA THR A 96 -7.63 -20.13 -7.92
C THR A 96 -6.52 -20.07 -8.95
N LYS A 97 -5.89 -21.21 -9.20
CA LYS A 97 -4.83 -21.28 -10.20
C LYS A 97 -5.40 -21.74 -11.52
N LYS A 98 -4.98 -21.09 -12.57
CA LYS A 98 -5.34 -21.43 -13.93
C LYS A 98 -4.10 -21.81 -14.71
#